data_5080571381966e630654dba8b028e7ca
#
_entry.id   5080571381966e630654dba8b028e7ca
#
_cell.length_a   1.000
_cell.length_b   1.000
_cell.length_c   1.000
_cell.angle_alpha   90.00
_cell.angle_beta   90.00
_cell.angle_gamma   90.00
#
_symmetry.space_group_name_H-M   'P 1'
#
loop_
_entity.id
_entity.type
_entity.pdbx_description
1 polymer ?
#
loop_
_entity_poly.entity_id
_entity_poly.type
_entity_poly.pdbx_seq_one_letter_code
_entity_poly.pdbx_strand_id
1 'polypeptide(L)'
;MTMSNNTPEQKDSQNSKQRNPKAMKKKQMKLWFLIPLILFFGLVVILYMRLGKPTDIVTNTALERPVPAFELPLLADTTRTITNNNLPDKPFLLNVWGSWCPTCIIEHPFLMQLEERGVDIVGVNYKDEIGNALSYLNRGGDPFSMSIQDSLGQFALDLGITGAPETFVVDGDGIIRQHIVGEVNEANWQQRVKPCLTVLNEANKNNDSPDLIQVEEMCK
;
A
#
# COMPACT_ATOMS: atom_id res chain seq x y z
N MET A 1 33.76 33.39 106.06
CA MET A 1 34.12 32.00 106.26
C MET A 1 33.47 31.19 105.16
N THR A 2 34.27 30.74 104.21
CA THR A 2 34.36 29.34 103.73
C THR A 2 33.12 28.89 102.92
N MET A 3 33.20 28.29 101.85
CA MET A 3 34.11 27.62 101.03
C MET A 3 33.47 27.33 99.69
N SER A 4 34.29 27.52 98.68
CA SER A 4 34.20 27.03 97.32
C SER A 4 33.78 25.57 97.18
N ASN A 5 33.04 25.22 96.16
CA ASN A 5 33.23 23.94 95.47
C ASN A 5 32.88 24.03 94.02
N ASN A 6 33.86 23.94 93.16
CA ASN A 6 33.77 23.78 91.75
C ASN A 6 33.51 22.31 91.41
N THR A 7 32.58 22.08 90.43
CA THR A 7 32.51 20.80 89.77
C THR A 7 32.40 21.08 88.24
N PRO A 8 33.24 20.45 87.42
CA PRO A 8 33.27 20.76 85.99
C PRO A 8 32.19 20.04 85.16
N GLU A 9 31.57 20.81 84.31
CA GLU A 9 30.52 20.38 83.36
C GLU A 9 31.12 19.70 82.13
N GLN A 10 30.72 18.47 81.88
CA GLN A 10 31.16 17.60 80.84
C GLN A 10 30.40 18.00 79.52
N LYS A 11 31.12 18.46 78.46
CA LYS A 11 30.59 18.76 77.15
C LYS A 11 30.46 17.46 76.35
N ASP A 12 29.27 16.99 76.19
CA ASP A 12 28.94 15.98 75.18
C ASP A 12 28.70 16.64 73.85
N SER A 13 29.57 16.36 72.92
CA SER A 13 29.54 16.77 71.51
C SER A 13 28.64 15.81 70.71
N GLN A 14 27.38 16.11 70.51
CA GLN A 14 26.55 15.41 69.57
C GLN A 14 26.58 16.10 68.19
N ASN A 15 27.40 15.57 67.31
CA ASN A 15 27.47 15.90 65.89
C ASN A 15 26.31 15.21 65.15
N SER A 16 25.15 15.81 65.12
CA SER A 16 24.03 15.38 64.33
C SER A 16 24.18 15.90 62.88
N LYS A 17 24.63 15.02 62.01
CA LYS A 17 24.75 15.23 60.58
C LYS A 17 23.34 15.45 59.96
N GLN A 18 22.88 16.69 59.88
CA GLN A 18 21.65 17.06 59.19
C GLN A 18 21.76 16.73 57.71
N ARG A 19 21.12 15.63 57.28
CA ARG A 19 20.91 15.31 55.85
C ARG A 19 19.92 16.32 55.29
N ASN A 20 20.40 17.15 54.39
CA ASN A 20 19.65 18.19 53.73
C ASN A 20 18.63 17.54 52.74
N PRO A 21 17.28 17.57 53.02
CA PRO A 21 16.28 16.89 52.18
C PRO A 21 16.02 17.60 50.84
N LYS A 22 16.56 18.81 50.65
CA LYS A 22 16.33 19.60 49.41
C LYS A 22 17.14 19.13 48.19
N ALA A 23 18.23 18.36 48.38
CA ALA A 23 19.07 17.89 47.27
C ALA A 23 18.45 16.69 46.52
N MET A 24 17.64 15.86 47.18
CA MET A 24 16.97 14.70 46.54
C MET A 24 15.79 15.07 45.65
N LYS A 25 15.01 16.11 45.99
CA LYS A 25 13.84 16.56 45.19
C LYS A 25 14.24 17.14 43.81
N LYS A 26 15.41 17.82 43.72
CA LYS A 26 15.87 18.42 42.45
C LYS A 26 16.35 17.36 41.43
N LYS A 27 16.86 16.22 41.86
CA LYS A 27 17.35 15.17 40.97
C LYS A 27 16.20 14.31 40.40
N GLN A 28 15.17 14.06 41.23
CA GLN A 28 13.95 13.37 40.78
C GLN A 28 13.10 14.20 39.81
N MET A 29 13.04 15.51 40.04
CA MET A 29 12.29 16.42 39.19
C MET A 29 12.87 16.54 37.76
N LYS A 30 14.20 16.48 37.64
CA LYS A 30 14.87 16.45 36.33
C LYS A 30 14.66 15.14 35.58
N LEU A 31 14.52 14.03 36.25
CA LEU A 31 14.28 12.72 35.65
C LEU A 31 12.85 12.62 35.10
N TRP A 32 11.87 13.25 35.71
CA TRP A 32 10.48 13.26 35.25
C TRP A 32 10.29 14.04 33.94
N PHE A 33 11.12 15.08 33.71
CA PHE A 33 11.12 15.81 32.42
C PHE A 33 11.71 15.01 31.27
N LEU A 34 12.49 13.94 31.55
CA LEU A 34 13.05 13.06 30.51
C LEU A 34 12.04 11.99 30.05
N ILE A 35 11.02 11.67 30.85
CA ILE A 35 10.01 10.65 30.50
C ILE A 35 9.28 10.99 29.20
N PRO A 36 8.71 12.20 29.00
CA PRO A 36 8.03 12.53 27.75
C PRO A 36 9.00 12.53 26.56
N LEU A 37 10.26 12.90 26.75
CA LEU A 37 11.28 12.86 25.71
C LEU A 37 11.61 11.42 25.28
N ILE A 38 11.76 10.51 26.25
CA ILE A 38 11.99 9.09 25.97
C ILE A 38 10.79 8.45 25.27
N LEU A 39 9.57 8.79 25.69
CA LEU A 39 8.33 8.34 25.05
C LEU A 39 8.24 8.86 23.61
N PHE A 40 8.58 10.12 23.38
CA PHE A 40 8.60 10.72 22.05
C PHE A 40 9.60 10.02 21.13
N PHE A 41 10.86 9.82 21.57
CA PHE A 41 11.85 9.10 20.78
C PHE A 41 11.49 7.62 20.58
N GLY A 42 10.90 6.97 21.59
CA GLY A 42 10.38 5.62 21.47
C GLY A 42 9.28 5.53 20.39
N LEU A 43 8.35 6.48 20.38
CA LEU A 43 7.31 6.57 19.37
C LEU A 43 7.89 6.82 17.96
N VAL A 44 8.87 7.73 17.84
CA VAL A 44 9.55 8.01 16.57
C VAL A 44 10.25 6.76 16.04
N VAL A 45 10.95 6.01 16.91
CA VAL A 45 11.61 4.76 16.52
C VAL A 45 10.59 3.70 16.08
N ILE A 46 9.46 3.56 16.80
CA ILE A 46 8.37 2.63 16.42
C ILE A 46 7.77 3.03 15.07
N LEU A 47 7.50 4.31 14.86
CA LEU A 47 7.01 4.82 13.57
C LEU A 47 8.02 4.58 12.46
N TYR A 48 9.29 4.87 12.68
CA TYR A 48 10.37 4.63 11.70
C TYR A 48 10.49 3.14 11.33
N MET A 49 10.40 2.24 12.31
CA MET A 49 10.41 0.80 12.08
C MET A 49 9.14 0.30 11.35
N ARG A 50 8.04 1.04 11.45
CA ARG A 50 6.79 0.72 10.75
C ARG A 50 6.74 1.30 9.33
N LEU A 51 7.38 2.44 9.07
CA LEU A 51 7.37 3.10 7.76
C LEU A 51 8.03 2.27 6.63
N GLY A 52 8.89 1.32 6.97
CA GLY A 52 9.58 0.46 6.00
C GLY A 52 8.92 -0.89 5.76
N LYS A 53 7.79 -1.19 6.39
CA LYS A 53 7.06 -2.43 6.13
C LYS A 53 5.97 -2.14 5.10
N PRO A 54 5.94 -2.86 3.96
CA PRO A 54 4.79 -2.81 3.08
C PRO A 54 3.55 -3.13 3.92
N THR A 55 2.60 -2.24 3.89
CA THR A 55 1.30 -2.46 4.52
C THR A 55 0.50 -3.38 3.60
N ASP A 56 0.68 -4.69 3.73
CA ASP A 56 -0.16 -5.71 3.10
C ASP A 56 -1.60 -5.72 3.68
N ILE A 57 -2.05 -4.56 4.18
CA ILE A 57 -3.45 -4.34 4.57
C ILE A 57 -4.21 -3.81 3.35
N VAL A 58 -4.00 -4.41 2.21
CA VAL A 58 -5.02 -4.34 1.18
C VAL A 58 -5.90 -5.55 1.43
N THR A 59 -7.08 -5.25 1.90
CA THR A 59 -8.12 -6.24 2.07
C THR A 59 -8.19 -7.08 0.80
N ASN A 60 -7.83 -8.35 0.88
CA ASN A 60 -8.03 -9.37 -0.17
C ASN A 60 -9.51 -9.54 -0.52
N THR A 61 -10.30 -8.48 -0.39
CA THR A 61 -11.76 -8.51 -0.63
C THR A 61 -12.10 -8.66 -2.10
N ALA A 62 -11.16 -8.37 -2.99
CA ALA A 62 -11.33 -8.56 -4.44
C ALA A 62 -10.88 -9.93 -4.94
N LEU A 63 -10.01 -10.64 -4.20
CA LEU A 63 -9.46 -11.92 -4.64
C LEU A 63 -10.50 -13.04 -4.67
N GLU A 64 -10.35 -13.95 -5.62
CA GLU A 64 -11.25 -15.09 -5.85
C GLU A 64 -12.71 -14.68 -6.13
N ARG A 65 -12.93 -13.43 -6.58
CA ARG A 65 -14.23 -12.91 -6.99
C ARG A 65 -14.22 -12.54 -8.47
N PRO A 66 -15.36 -12.65 -9.13
CA PRO A 66 -15.48 -12.15 -10.49
C PRO A 66 -15.28 -10.62 -10.52
N VAL A 67 -14.75 -10.13 -11.62
CA VAL A 67 -14.77 -8.70 -11.93
C VAL A 67 -16.20 -8.19 -11.77
N PRO A 68 -16.45 -7.13 -10.97
CA PRO A 68 -17.77 -6.57 -10.79
C PRO A 68 -18.48 -6.28 -12.12
N ALA A 69 -19.79 -6.46 -12.16
CA ALA A 69 -20.56 -6.14 -13.35
C ALA A 69 -20.50 -4.64 -13.65
N PHE A 70 -20.24 -4.30 -14.89
CA PHE A 70 -20.20 -2.93 -15.36
C PHE A 70 -20.88 -2.78 -16.73
N GLU A 71 -21.32 -1.57 -16.99
CA GLU A 71 -21.81 -1.11 -18.28
C GLU A 71 -21.32 0.33 -18.49
N LEU A 72 -20.18 0.48 -19.17
CA LEU A 72 -19.44 1.73 -19.25
C LEU A 72 -18.99 2.02 -20.70
N PRO A 73 -18.79 3.30 -21.05
CA PRO A 73 -18.30 3.67 -22.37
C PRO A 73 -16.85 3.17 -22.60
N LEU A 74 -16.55 2.87 -23.86
CA LEU A 74 -15.17 2.72 -24.32
C LEU A 74 -14.51 4.10 -24.41
N LEU A 75 -13.31 4.28 -23.88
CA LEU A 75 -12.61 5.57 -23.89
C LEU A 75 -12.38 6.10 -25.31
N ALA A 76 -11.98 5.22 -26.24
CA ALA A 76 -11.70 5.59 -27.64
C ALA A 76 -12.96 5.94 -28.44
N ASP A 77 -14.12 5.42 -28.02
CA ASP A 77 -15.41 5.66 -28.69
C ASP A 77 -16.53 5.59 -27.65
N THR A 78 -16.86 6.72 -27.07
CA THR A 78 -17.88 6.82 -26.01
C THR A 78 -19.32 6.56 -26.45
N THR A 79 -19.56 6.37 -27.74
CA THR A 79 -20.84 5.90 -28.24
C THR A 79 -21.05 4.39 -28.11
N ARG A 80 -19.94 3.66 -27.88
CA ARG A 80 -19.92 2.23 -27.62
C ARG A 80 -19.88 1.96 -26.14
N THR A 81 -20.89 1.27 -25.65
CA THR A 81 -20.92 0.75 -24.29
C THR A 81 -20.34 -0.66 -24.27
N ILE A 82 -19.51 -0.97 -23.28
CA ILE A 82 -18.91 -2.28 -23.04
C ILE A 82 -19.28 -2.80 -21.66
N THR A 83 -19.30 -4.11 -21.55
CA THR A 83 -19.64 -4.86 -20.33
C THR A 83 -18.61 -5.94 -20.07
N ASN A 84 -18.78 -6.73 -19.01
CA ASN A 84 -17.93 -7.89 -18.71
C ASN A 84 -17.80 -8.86 -19.91
N ASN A 85 -18.82 -8.98 -20.76
CA ASN A 85 -18.78 -9.86 -21.93
C ASN A 85 -17.78 -9.41 -23.02
N ASN A 86 -17.25 -8.20 -22.90
CA ASN A 86 -16.25 -7.66 -23.83
C ASN A 86 -14.81 -7.81 -23.28
N LEU A 87 -14.66 -8.29 -22.04
CA LEU A 87 -13.34 -8.58 -21.46
C LEU A 87 -12.70 -9.77 -22.21
N PRO A 88 -11.34 -9.86 -22.21
CA PRO A 88 -10.64 -10.99 -22.80
C PRO A 88 -11.06 -12.33 -22.17
N ASP A 89 -11.15 -13.37 -23.01
CA ASP A 89 -11.38 -14.78 -22.62
C ASP A 89 -10.08 -15.54 -22.28
N LYS A 90 -9.00 -14.82 -22.07
CA LYS A 90 -7.67 -15.29 -21.66
C LYS A 90 -7.17 -14.43 -20.50
N PRO A 91 -6.19 -14.90 -19.72
CA PRO A 91 -5.65 -14.11 -18.62
C PRO A 91 -5.10 -12.76 -19.10
N PHE A 92 -5.43 -11.70 -18.35
CA PHE A 92 -5.09 -10.31 -18.67
C PHE A 92 -4.82 -9.49 -17.41
N LEU A 93 -4.25 -8.31 -17.60
CA LEU A 93 -4.12 -7.30 -16.55
C LEU A 93 -5.26 -6.29 -16.68
N LEU A 94 -5.91 -5.95 -15.56
CA LEU A 94 -6.87 -4.86 -15.47
C LEU A 94 -6.21 -3.73 -14.67
N ASN A 95 -5.75 -2.68 -15.37
CA ASN A 95 -5.00 -1.57 -14.79
C ASN A 95 -5.89 -0.34 -14.62
N VAL A 96 -6.00 0.16 -13.40
CA VAL A 96 -6.73 1.40 -13.08
C VAL A 96 -5.77 2.58 -13.11
N TRP A 97 -6.06 3.55 -13.97
CA TRP A 97 -5.16 4.66 -14.25
C TRP A 97 -5.90 5.99 -14.47
N GLY A 98 -5.15 7.09 -14.48
CA GLY A 98 -5.66 8.40 -14.85
C GLY A 98 -4.54 9.31 -15.38
N SER A 99 -4.86 10.20 -16.31
CA SER A 99 -3.89 11.17 -16.86
C SER A 99 -3.39 12.17 -15.83
N TRP A 100 -4.14 12.35 -14.75
CA TRP A 100 -3.84 13.22 -13.60
C TRP A 100 -2.91 12.57 -12.57
N CYS A 101 -2.63 11.26 -12.69
CA CYS A 101 -1.93 10.45 -11.70
C CYS A 101 -0.41 10.44 -11.96
N PRO A 102 0.44 11.05 -11.13
CA PRO A 102 1.89 11.09 -11.37
C PRO A 102 2.55 9.71 -11.39
N THR A 103 2.11 8.79 -10.51
CA THR A 103 2.64 7.43 -10.44
C THR A 103 2.25 6.61 -11.67
N CYS A 104 1.06 6.85 -12.24
CA CYS A 104 0.65 6.22 -13.50
C CYS A 104 1.56 6.65 -14.68
N ILE A 105 2.06 7.90 -14.66
CA ILE A 105 3.02 8.39 -15.65
C ILE A 105 4.36 7.65 -15.53
N ILE A 106 4.78 7.33 -14.31
CA ILE A 106 6.02 6.57 -14.05
C ILE A 106 5.87 5.12 -14.49
N GLU A 107 4.71 4.50 -14.25
CA GLU A 107 4.39 3.11 -14.62
C GLU A 107 4.28 2.92 -16.14
N HIS A 108 3.74 3.90 -16.85
CA HIS A 108 3.33 3.81 -18.25
C HIS A 108 4.38 3.22 -19.21
N PRO A 109 5.67 3.65 -19.17
CA PRO A 109 6.70 3.05 -20.03
C PRO A 109 6.90 1.54 -19.78
N PHE A 110 6.61 1.07 -18.57
CA PHE A 110 6.72 -0.35 -18.26
C PHE A 110 5.50 -1.11 -18.79
N LEU A 111 4.29 -0.54 -18.72
CA LEU A 111 3.10 -1.14 -19.34
C LEU A 111 3.27 -1.26 -20.86
N MET A 112 3.86 -0.26 -21.54
CA MET A 112 4.21 -0.34 -22.95
C MET A 112 5.13 -1.53 -23.27
N GLN A 113 6.16 -1.76 -22.43
CA GLN A 113 7.03 -2.92 -22.59
C GLN A 113 6.30 -4.25 -22.36
N LEU A 114 5.31 -4.29 -21.45
CA LEU A 114 4.50 -5.50 -21.23
C LEU A 114 3.60 -5.79 -22.43
N GLU A 115 2.99 -4.78 -23.00
CA GLU A 115 2.20 -4.89 -24.23
C GLU A 115 3.06 -5.42 -25.40
N GLU A 116 4.25 -4.86 -25.62
CA GLU A 116 5.21 -5.33 -26.63
C GLU A 116 5.62 -6.81 -26.41
N ARG A 117 5.60 -7.29 -25.15
CA ARG A 117 5.85 -8.71 -24.81
C ARG A 117 4.60 -9.59 -24.99
N GLY A 118 3.49 -9.03 -25.46
CA GLY A 118 2.22 -9.72 -25.70
C GLY A 118 1.36 -9.95 -24.47
N VAL A 119 1.56 -9.18 -23.40
CA VAL A 119 0.67 -9.16 -22.23
C VAL A 119 -0.57 -8.37 -22.60
N ASP A 120 -1.75 -8.97 -22.43
CA ASP A 120 -3.02 -8.27 -22.64
C ASP A 120 -3.32 -7.38 -21.45
N ILE A 121 -3.57 -6.10 -21.70
CA ILE A 121 -3.83 -5.10 -20.66
C ILE A 121 -5.12 -4.35 -20.99
N VAL A 122 -6.09 -4.41 -20.09
CA VAL A 122 -7.32 -3.61 -20.15
C VAL A 122 -7.17 -2.42 -19.21
N GLY A 123 -7.34 -1.20 -19.72
CA GLY A 123 -7.30 0.03 -18.92
C GLY A 123 -8.65 0.39 -18.34
N VAL A 124 -8.67 0.87 -17.09
CA VAL A 124 -9.83 1.56 -16.49
C VAL A 124 -9.41 2.99 -16.22
N ASN A 125 -9.90 3.90 -17.07
CA ASN A 125 -9.63 5.34 -16.93
C ASN A 125 -10.52 5.92 -15.83
N TYR A 126 -9.91 6.15 -14.66
CA TYR A 126 -10.59 6.44 -13.40
C TYR A 126 -10.68 7.93 -13.14
N LYS A 127 -11.91 8.45 -12.99
CA LYS A 127 -12.19 9.85 -12.63
C LYS A 127 -11.37 10.85 -13.45
N ASP A 128 -11.37 10.69 -14.75
CA ASP A 128 -10.57 11.48 -15.67
C ASP A 128 -11.44 12.09 -16.76
N GLU A 129 -10.97 13.19 -17.33
CA GLU A 129 -11.57 13.81 -18.49
C GLU A 129 -11.12 13.09 -19.77
N ILE A 130 -12.05 12.71 -20.63
CA ILE A 130 -11.80 11.95 -21.87
C ILE A 130 -10.72 12.59 -22.72
N GLY A 131 -10.79 13.93 -22.91
CA GLY A 131 -9.80 14.68 -23.70
C GLY A 131 -8.39 14.61 -23.13
N ASN A 132 -8.26 14.64 -21.80
CA ASN A 132 -6.97 14.54 -21.11
C ASN A 132 -6.42 13.11 -21.22
N ALA A 133 -7.26 12.11 -20.99
CA ALA A 133 -6.93 10.69 -21.12
C ALA A 133 -6.44 10.34 -22.53
N LEU A 134 -7.20 10.72 -23.58
CA LEU A 134 -6.81 10.50 -24.97
C LEU A 134 -5.52 11.26 -25.33
N SER A 135 -5.37 12.51 -24.87
CA SER A 135 -4.12 13.27 -25.08
C SER A 135 -2.92 12.62 -24.42
N TYR A 136 -3.11 12.02 -23.26
CA TYR A 136 -2.08 11.29 -22.53
C TYR A 136 -1.62 10.05 -23.34
N LEU A 137 -2.57 9.20 -23.76
CA LEU A 137 -2.27 7.99 -24.57
C LEU A 137 -1.66 8.35 -25.93
N ASN A 138 -2.15 9.40 -26.61
CA ASN A 138 -1.59 9.85 -27.88
C ASN A 138 -0.13 10.32 -27.79
N ARG A 139 0.30 10.85 -26.65
CA ARG A 139 1.70 11.29 -26.44
C ARG A 139 2.62 10.15 -26.01
N GLY A 140 2.13 9.25 -25.16
CA GLY A 140 2.94 8.21 -24.51
C GLY A 140 2.88 6.84 -25.18
N GLY A 141 1.98 6.66 -26.14
CA GLY A 141 1.57 5.35 -26.63
C GLY A 141 0.35 4.82 -25.86
N ASP A 142 -0.29 3.79 -26.38
CA ASP A 142 -1.44 3.14 -25.74
C ASP A 142 -1.10 1.67 -25.46
N PRO A 143 -0.84 1.28 -24.20
CA PRO A 143 -0.53 -0.09 -23.83
C PRO A 143 -1.77 -0.97 -23.70
N PHE A 144 -2.97 -0.39 -23.83
CA PHE A 144 -4.22 -1.06 -23.54
C PHE A 144 -4.87 -1.65 -24.80
N SER A 145 -5.25 -2.93 -24.75
CA SER A 145 -6.10 -3.55 -25.80
C SER A 145 -7.48 -2.89 -25.88
N MET A 146 -7.97 -2.39 -24.75
CA MET A 146 -9.12 -1.50 -24.63
C MET A 146 -9.03 -0.67 -23.34
N SER A 147 -9.68 0.50 -23.33
CA SER A 147 -9.81 1.33 -22.13
C SER A 147 -11.27 1.63 -21.83
N ILE A 148 -11.68 1.32 -20.59
CA ILE A 148 -13.01 1.58 -20.04
C ILE A 148 -13.01 2.99 -19.45
N GLN A 149 -14.01 3.83 -19.79
CA GLN A 149 -14.16 5.16 -19.22
C GLN A 149 -15.02 5.12 -17.96
N ASP A 150 -14.41 5.19 -16.79
CA ASP A 150 -15.07 5.25 -15.47
C ASP A 150 -15.02 6.67 -14.89
N SER A 151 -15.75 7.59 -15.52
CA SER A 151 -15.76 9.03 -15.16
C SER A 151 -16.21 9.27 -13.72
N LEU A 152 -17.14 8.47 -13.21
CA LEU A 152 -17.63 8.58 -11.83
C LEU A 152 -16.76 7.80 -10.83
N GLY A 153 -15.96 6.85 -11.31
CA GLY A 153 -15.11 6.01 -10.50
C GLY A 153 -15.88 4.93 -9.74
N GLN A 154 -17.10 4.61 -10.14
CA GLN A 154 -17.90 3.62 -9.42
C GLN A 154 -17.38 2.20 -9.65
N PHE A 155 -17.03 1.86 -10.89
CA PHE A 155 -16.51 0.55 -11.23
C PHE A 155 -15.18 0.29 -10.52
N ALA A 156 -14.29 1.27 -10.51
CA ALA A 156 -13.02 1.17 -9.78
C ALA A 156 -13.24 0.99 -8.26
N LEU A 157 -14.22 1.67 -7.66
CA LEU A 157 -14.59 1.45 -6.27
C LEU A 157 -15.16 0.05 -6.01
N ASP A 158 -15.98 -0.48 -6.92
CA ASP A 158 -16.53 -1.84 -6.83
C ASP A 158 -15.45 -2.91 -6.98
N LEU A 159 -14.37 -2.63 -7.73
CA LEU A 159 -13.12 -3.42 -7.74
C LEU A 159 -12.40 -3.41 -6.39
N GLY A 160 -12.67 -2.41 -5.54
CA GLY A 160 -12.06 -2.27 -4.22
C GLY A 160 -10.74 -1.54 -4.23
N ILE A 161 -10.49 -0.65 -5.19
CA ILE A 161 -9.28 0.15 -5.23
C ILE A 161 -9.21 1.15 -4.05
N THR A 162 -8.00 1.51 -3.70
CA THR A 162 -7.69 2.56 -2.73
C THR A 162 -7.18 3.84 -3.41
N GLY A 163 -6.72 3.72 -4.66
CA GLY A 163 -6.20 4.83 -5.46
C GLY A 163 -5.78 4.37 -6.86
N ALA A 164 -5.00 5.21 -7.56
CA ALA A 164 -4.38 4.86 -8.83
C ALA A 164 -2.85 5.13 -8.75
N PRO A 165 -2.03 4.27 -9.39
CA PRO A 165 -2.42 3.09 -10.14
C PRO A 165 -2.68 1.87 -9.25
N GLU A 166 -3.54 0.99 -9.67
CA GLU A 166 -3.71 -0.36 -9.13
C GLU A 166 -3.98 -1.34 -10.28
N THR A 167 -3.42 -2.54 -10.16
CA THR A 167 -3.52 -3.55 -11.23
C THR A 167 -4.03 -4.87 -10.68
N PHE A 168 -4.98 -5.46 -11.37
CA PHE A 168 -5.51 -6.78 -11.07
C PHE A 168 -5.05 -7.78 -12.14
N VAL A 169 -4.65 -8.97 -11.72
CA VAL A 169 -4.49 -10.12 -12.60
C VAL A 169 -5.82 -10.85 -12.64
N VAL A 170 -6.39 -10.98 -13.83
CA VAL A 170 -7.69 -11.59 -14.06
C VAL A 170 -7.49 -12.81 -14.97
N ASP A 171 -8.14 -13.93 -14.66
CA ASP A 171 -8.11 -15.12 -15.50
C ASP A 171 -9.12 -15.05 -16.67
N GLY A 172 -9.12 -16.08 -17.53
CA GLY A 172 -10.02 -16.15 -18.68
C GLY A 172 -11.50 -16.28 -18.34
N ASP A 173 -11.84 -16.66 -17.12
CA ASP A 173 -13.21 -16.73 -16.61
C ASP A 173 -13.65 -15.40 -15.95
N GLY A 174 -12.80 -14.39 -15.96
CA GLY A 174 -13.05 -13.09 -15.36
C GLY A 174 -12.92 -13.07 -13.83
N ILE A 175 -12.23 -14.03 -13.24
CA ILE A 175 -11.98 -14.06 -11.79
C ILE A 175 -10.68 -13.34 -11.47
N ILE A 176 -10.73 -12.45 -10.48
CA ILE A 176 -9.57 -11.72 -9.97
C ILE A 176 -8.70 -12.66 -9.14
N ARG A 177 -7.46 -12.88 -9.59
CA ARG A 177 -6.50 -13.79 -8.94
C ARG A 177 -5.42 -13.08 -8.15
N GLN A 178 -5.09 -11.85 -8.51
CA GLN A 178 -4.10 -11.05 -7.79
C GLN A 178 -4.45 -9.55 -7.85
N HIS A 179 -4.06 -8.81 -6.81
CA HIS A 179 -4.22 -7.36 -6.73
C HIS A 179 -2.88 -6.72 -6.36
N ILE A 180 -2.41 -5.81 -7.18
CA ILE A 180 -1.19 -5.02 -7.01
C ILE A 180 -1.60 -3.59 -6.72
N VAL A 181 -1.30 -3.10 -5.54
CA VAL A 181 -1.50 -1.70 -5.14
C VAL A 181 -0.24 -0.90 -5.47
N GLY A 182 -0.43 0.23 -6.12
CA GLY A 182 0.66 1.04 -6.66
C GLY A 182 1.11 0.56 -8.05
N GLU A 183 2.22 1.11 -8.50
CA GLU A 183 2.75 0.87 -9.84
C GLU A 183 3.22 -0.59 -10.07
N VAL A 184 3.00 -1.11 -11.25
CA VAL A 184 3.68 -2.31 -11.74
C VAL A 184 5.04 -1.88 -12.29
N ASN A 185 6.10 -2.54 -11.82
CA ASN A 185 7.47 -2.31 -12.23
C ASN A 185 8.21 -3.64 -12.41
N GLU A 186 9.45 -3.62 -12.92
CA GLU A 186 10.22 -4.84 -13.19
C GLU A 186 10.33 -5.75 -11.95
N ALA A 187 10.49 -5.19 -10.75
CA ALA A 187 10.69 -5.97 -9.53
C ALA A 187 9.43 -6.77 -9.15
N ASN A 188 8.27 -6.11 -9.03
CA ASN A 188 7.02 -6.78 -8.66
C ASN A 188 6.46 -7.61 -9.83
N TRP A 189 6.73 -7.23 -11.07
CA TRP A 189 6.43 -8.02 -12.25
C TRP A 189 7.09 -9.40 -12.17
N GLN A 190 8.41 -9.46 -11.99
CA GLN A 190 9.16 -10.74 -11.96
C GLN A 190 8.80 -11.59 -10.76
N GLN A 191 8.56 -10.97 -9.61
CA GLN A 191 8.35 -11.68 -8.34
C GLN A 191 6.90 -12.13 -8.14
N ARG A 192 5.93 -11.41 -8.67
CA ARG A 192 4.52 -11.60 -8.33
C ARG A 192 3.62 -11.77 -9.55
N VAL A 193 3.61 -10.79 -10.46
CA VAL A 193 2.62 -10.74 -11.55
C VAL A 193 2.88 -11.80 -12.60
N LYS A 194 4.12 -11.90 -13.07
CA LYS A 194 4.52 -12.85 -14.12
C LYS A 194 4.31 -14.32 -13.71
N PRO A 195 4.71 -14.78 -12.51
CA PRO A 195 4.43 -16.15 -12.07
C PRO A 195 2.93 -16.47 -12.08
N CYS A 196 2.10 -15.58 -11.51
CA CYS A 196 0.64 -15.73 -11.52
C CYS A 196 0.10 -15.82 -12.95
N LEU A 197 0.44 -14.87 -13.81
CA LEU A 197 -0.02 -14.83 -15.20
C LEU A 197 0.42 -16.06 -16.00
N THR A 198 1.62 -16.60 -15.72
CA THR A 198 2.14 -17.81 -16.38
C THR A 198 1.29 -19.02 -16.09
N VAL A 199 0.98 -19.28 -14.80
CA VAL A 199 0.14 -20.41 -14.39
C VAL A 199 -1.26 -20.31 -15.00
N LEU A 200 -1.85 -19.12 -14.98
CA LEU A 200 -3.16 -18.91 -15.58
C LEU A 200 -3.17 -19.12 -17.09
N ASN A 201 -2.12 -18.66 -17.80
CA ASN A 201 -2.00 -18.89 -19.24
C ASN A 201 -1.77 -20.36 -19.61
N GLU A 202 -1.08 -21.13 -18.79
CA GLU A 202 -0.89 -22.57 -19.01
C GLU A 202 -2.22 -23.32 -18.83
N ALA A 203 -2.99 -23.02 -17.80
CA ALA A 203 -4.32 -23.58 -17.59
C ALA A 203 -5.27 -23.24 -18.76
N ASN A 204 -5.31 -21.99 -19.18
CA ASN A 204 -6.14 -21.53 -20.29
C ASN A 204 -5.79 -22.24 -21.61
N LYS A 205 -4.51 -22.46 -21.93
CA LYS A 205 -4.08 -23.20 -23.14
C LYS A 205 -4.55 -24.65 -23.16
N ASN A 206 -4.65 -25.27 -22.00
CA ASN A 206 -5.03 -26.67 -21.87
C ASN A 206 -6.55 -26.87 -21.80
N ASN A 207 -7.36 -25.79 -21.82
CA ASN A 207 -8.80 -25.79 -21.53
C ASN A 207 -9.10 -26.43 -20.15
N ASP A 208 -8.16 -26.38 -19.22
CA ASP A 208 -8.30 -26.87 -17.88
C ASP A 208 -8.67 -25.71 -16.94
N SER A 209 -9.49 -26.03 -15.94
CA SER A 209 -9.62 -25.09 -14.81
C SER A 209 -8.27 -24.99 -14.11
N PRO A 210 -7.78 -23.77 -13.78
CA PRO A 210 -6.49 -23.64 -13.12
C PRO A 210 -6.48 -24.39 -11.79
N ASP A 211 -5.39 -25.10 -11.50
CA ASP A 211 -5.19 -25.74 -10.21
C ASP A 211 -5.18 -24.68 -9.11
N LEU A 212 -6.23 -24.65 -8.30
CA LEU A 212 -6.43 -23.62 -7.27
C LEU A 212 -5.27 -23.58 -6.26
N ILE A 213 -4.62 -24.72 -5.97
CA ILE A 213 -3.48 -24.76 -5.05
C ILE A 213 -2.29 -24.04 -5.66
N GLN A 214 -2.01 -24.30 -6.93
CA GLN A 214 -0.91 -23.67 -7.66
C GLN A 214 -1.17 -22.18 -7.89
N VAL A 215 -2.40 -21.81 -8.22
CA VAL A 215 -2.81 -20.39 -8.36
C VAL A 215 -2.66 -19.67 -7.03
N GLU A 216 -3.13 -20.25 -5.93
CA GLU A 216 -3.00 -19.64 -4.61
C GLU A 216 -1.53 -19.43 -4.20
N GLU A 217 -0.63 -20.34 -4.56
CA GLU A 217 0.80 -20.19 -4.28
C GLU A 217 1.47 -19.12 -5.14
N MET A 218 1.14 -19.05 -6.44
CA MET A 218 1.82 -18.20 -7.42
C MET A 218 1.21 -16.81 -7.55
N CYS A 219 -0.04 -16.60 -7.12
CA CYS A 219 -0.75 -15.32 -7.19
C CYS A 219 -0.79 -14.55 -5.85
N LYS A 220 -0.07 -14.98 -4.83
CA LYS A 220 0.04 -14.29 -3.52
C LYS A 220 0.95 -13.07 -3.50
#